data_41a5a83c86709c19dc327759ac6f0583
#
_entry.id   41a5a83c86709c19dc327759ac6f0583
#
_cell.length_a   1.000
_cell.length_b   1.000
_cell.length_c   1.000
_cell.angle_alpha   90.00
_cell.angle_beta   90.00
_cell.angle_gamma   90.00
#
_symmetry.space_group_name_H-M   'P 1'
#
loop_
_entity.id
_entity.type
_entity.pdbx_description
1 polymer ?
#
loop_
_entity_poly.entity_id
_entity_poly.type
_entity_poly.pdbx_seq_one_letter_code
_entity_poly.pdbx_strand_id
1 'polypeptide(L)'
;TADFDHVILATHADQALKLLKNPSPEESALLGSFQYQRNQAILHSDTGMMPLRRPAWSSWNYMNQTRESDLEHVYVTYWMNRLQNLKTTTPLFVTLNPPQLPHNSTIHRTFIYQHPIFDHQSMEAQKILWKIQGMRNTWYCGSYFGSGFHEDGIQSGLAVAEALGRVRRPWQVENESGRIALPPHWNKHKQAA
;
A
#
# COMPACT_ATOMS: atom_id res chain seq x y z
N THR A 1 7.02 21.54 21.65
CA THR A 1 5.67 20.94 21.51
C THR A 1 4.79 21.99 20.84
N ALA A 2 4.05 21.63 19.83
CA ALA A 2 3.07 22.49 19.19
C ALA A 2 1.68 21.85 19.35
N ASP A 3 0.66 22.67 19.49
CA ASP A 3 -0.73 22.25 19.59
C ASP A 3 -1.40 22.44 18.22
N PHE A 4 -2.23 21.50 17.82
CA PHE A 4 -2.96 21.52 16.55
C PHE A 4 -4.43 21.19 16.82
N ASP A 5 -5.34 21.79 16.05
CA ASP A 5 -6.78 21.53 16.16
C ASP A 5 -7.14 20.12 15.70
N HIS A 6 -6.44 19.62 14.66
CA HIS A 6 -6.64 18.29 14.11
C HIS A 6 -5.31 17.66 13.70
N VAL A 7 -5.25 16.32 13.76
CA VAL A 7 -4.12 15.51 13.31
C VAL A 7 -4.61 14.50 12.29
N ILE A 8 -3.91 14.38 11.15
CA ILE A 8 -4.17 13.36 10.15
C ILE A 8 -2.97 12.42 10.11
N LEU A 9 -3.18 11.14 10.38
CA LEU A 9 -2.17 10.08 10.34
C LEU A 9 -2.28 9.36 8.99
N ALA A 10 -1.41 9.74 8.04
CA ALA A 10 -1.31 9.18 6.69
C ALA A 10 -0.14 8.21 6.57
N THR A 11 0.00 7.30 7.51
CA THR A 11 1.08 6.30 7.63
C THR A 11 0.53 4.89 7.46
N HIS A 12 1.33 3.85 7.70
CA HIS A 12 0.80 2.50 7.91
C HIS A 12 -0.09 2.46 9.17
N ALA A 13 -1.05 1.54 9.21
CA ALA A 13 -1.96 1.41 10.36
C ALA A 13 -1.22 1.12 11.68
N ASP A 14 -0.23 0.22 11.65
CA ASP A 14 0.60 -0.11 12.81
C ASP A 14 1.47 1.08 13.27
N GLN A 15 1.92 1.90 12.33
CA GLN A 15 2.66 3.13 12.63
C GLN A 15 1.73 4.19 13.21
N ALA A 16 0.53 4.37 12.64
CA ALA A 16 -0.48 5.25 13.18
C ALA A 16 -0.80 4.90 14.65
N LEU A 17 -1.03 3.60 14.93
CA LEU A 17 -1.28 3.12 16.29
C LEU A 17 -0.12 3.43 17.25
N LYS A 18 1.13 3.24 16.82
CA LYS A 18 2.33 3.52 17.63
C LYS A 18 2.52 5.02 17.93
N LEU A 19 2.02 5.90 17.07
CA LEU A 19 2.09 7.35 17.28
C LEU A 19 1.09 7.85 18.33
N LEU A 20 0.04 7.10 18.60
CA LEU A 20 -0.95 7.45 19.62
C LEU A 20 -0.40 7.16 21.02
N LYS A 21 -0.31 8.21 21.86
CA LYS A 21 0.14 8.05 23.25
C LYS A 21 -0.81 7.18 24.08
N ASN A 22 -2.11 7.37 23.90
CA ASN A 22 -3.18 6.67 24.61
C ASN A 22 -4.28 6.28 23.62
N PRO A 23 -4.09 5.22 22.81
CA PRO A 23 -5.12 4.81 21.86
C PRO A 23 -6.39 4.34 22.58
N SER A 24 -7.56 4.61 22.01
CA SER A 24 -8.80 4.05 22.51
C SER A 24 -8.86 2.53 22.24
N PRO A 25 -9.78 1.80 22.92
CA PRO A 25 -10.01 0.39 22.60
C PRO A 25 -10.33 0.16 21.11
N GLU A 26 -11.15 1.05 20.52
CA GLU A 26 -11.52 0.97 19.11
C GLU A 26 -10.33 1.23 18.17
N GLU A 27 -9.53 2.27 18.45
CA GLU A 27 -8.30 2.56 17.70
C GLU A 27 -7.32 1.39 17.77
N SER A 28 -7.14 0.82 18.99
CA SER A 28 -6.27 -0.34 19.20
C SER A 28 -6.76 -1.56 18.43
N ALA A 29 -8.06 -1.84 18.48
CA ALA A 29 -8.65 -2.99 17.80
C ALA A 29 -8.59 -2.84 16.28
N LEU A 30 -9.00 -1.68 15.73
CA LEU A 30 -9.10 -1.49 14.28
C LEU A 30 -7.73 -1.31 13.61
N LEU A 31 -6.87 -0.44 14.14
CA LEU A 31 -5.54 -0.23 13.57
C LEU A 31 -4.62 -1.44 13.81
N GLY A 32 -4.78 -2.13 14.95
CA GLY A 32 -4.04 -3.34 15.29
C GLY A 32 -4.41 -4.57 14.45
N SER A 33 -5.53 -4.54 13.72
CA SER A 33 -5.95 -5.62 12.82
C SER A 33 -5.07 -5.75 11.57
N PHE A 34 -4.26 -4.74 11.26
CA PHE A 34 -3.40 -4.74 10.08
C PHE A 34 -2.00 -5.20 10.42
N GLN A 35 -1.66 -6.41 10.00
CA GLN A 35 -0.32 -6.96 10.10
C GLN A 35 0.52 -6.55 8.89
N TYR A 36 1.83 -6.41 9.09
CA TYR A 36 2.77 -6.03 8.02
C TYR A 36 3.88 -7.06 7.88
N GLN A 37 4.07 -7.55 6.65
CA GLN A 37 5.13 -8.47 6.30
C GLN A 37 6.36 -7.71 5.80
N ARG A 38 7.53 -8.10 6.27
CA ARG A 38 8.81 -7.59 5.76
C ARG A 38 9.14 -8.25 4.43
N ASN A 39 9.40 -7.43 3.41
CA ASN A 39 9.79 -7.87 2.09
C ASN A 39 11.13 -7.27 1.71
N GLN A 40 12.07 -8.12 1.30
CA GLN A 40 13.33 -7.68 0.74
C GLN A 40 13.12 -7.26 -0.71
N ALA A 41 13.48 -6.03 -1.06
CA ALA A 41 13.48 -5.50 -2.41
C ALA A 41 14.92 -5.22 -2.84
N ILE A 42 15.34 -5.82 -3.94
CA ILE A 42 16.70 -5.69 -4.46
C ILE A 42 16.66 -4.98 -5.80
N LEU A 43 17.30 -3.82 -5.88
CA LEU A 43 17.55 -3.12 -7.14
C LEU A 43 18.84 -3.69 -7.77
N HIS A 44 18.73 -4.23 -8.98
CA HIS A 44 19.84 -4.90 -9.65
C HIS A 44 19.76 -4.81 -11.19
N SER A 45 20.81 -5.28 -11.87
CA SER A 45 20.90 -5.40 -13.33
C SER A 45 21.05 -6.84 -13.82
N ASP A 46 20.80 -7.82 -12.96
CA ASP A 46 20.94 -9.24 -13.30
C ASP A 46 19.79 -9.71 -14.18
N THR A 47 20.05 -10.01 -15.44
CA THR A 47 19.06 -10.53 -16.39
C THR A 47 18.67 -11.99 -16.13
N GLY A 48 19.45 -12.73 -15.34
CA GLY A 48 19.13 -14.10 -14.92
C GLY A 48 17.89 -14.20 -14.02
N MET A 49 17.48 -13.07 -13.42
CA MET A 49 16.25 -12.96 -12.62
C MET A 49 14.99 -12.71 -13.48
N MET A 50 15.12 -12.74 -14.80
CA MET A 50 14.02 -12.53 -15.75
C MET A 50 13.71 -13.83 -16.51
N PRO A 51 12.52 -13.93 -17.17
CA PRO A 51 12.25 -15.07 -18.03
C PRO A 51 13.35 -15.29 -19.07
N LEU A 52 13.70 -16.55 -19.34
CA LEU A 52 14.75 -16.92 -20.31
C LEU A 52 14.52 -16.32 -21.70
N ARG A 53 13.27 -16.26 -22.14
CA ARG A 53 12.91 -15.72 -23.46
C ARG A 53 12.63 -14.23 -23.35
N ARG A 54 13.47 -13.39 -23.98
CA ARG A 54 13.30 -11.92 -23.98
C ARG A 54 11.91 -11.43 -24.39
N PRO A 55 11.23 -12.01 -25.40
CA PRO A 55 9.86 -11.61 -25.75
C PRO A 55 8.83 -11.82 -24.65
N ALA A 56 9.10 -12.67 -23.66
CA ALA A 56 8.22 -12.89 -22.51
C ALA A 56 8.40 -11.83 -21.41
N TRP A 57 9.37 -10.93 -21.53
CA TRP A 57 9.62 -9.90 -20.53
C TRP A 57 8.47 -8.89 -20.47
N SER A 58 7.89 -8.77 -19.32
CA SER A 58 6.84 -7.80 -19.00
C SER A 58 7.35 -6.76 -18.00
N SER A 59 6.58 -5.70 -17.77
CA SER A 59 6.90 -4.75 -16.68
C SER A 59 6.87 -5.45 -15.32
N TRP A 60 6.01 -6.46 -15.15
CA TRP A 60 5.89 -7.33 -13.97
C TRP A 60 6.04 -8.77 -14.39
N ASN A 61 6.94 -9.50 -13.77
CA ASN A 61 7.21 -10.89 -14.07
C ASN A 61 7.07 -11.71 -12.78
N TYR A 62 6.04 -12.55 -12.74
CA TYR A 62 5.88 -13.56 -11.71
C TYR A 62 6.72 -14.77 -12.08
N MET A 63 7.64 -15.13 -11.20
CA MET A 63 8.54 -16.25 -11.38
C MET A 63 8.24 -17.30 -10.31
N ASN A 64 8.07 -18.55 -10.76
CA ASN A 64 7.96 -19.69 -9.88
C ASN A 64 9.26 -20.51 -10.00
N GLN A 65 9.94 -20.73 -8.90
CA GLN A 65 11.01 -21.70 -8.81
C GLN A 65 10.51 -22.92 -8.04
N THR A 66 10.24 -24.00 -8.78
CA THR A 66 10.04 -25.30 -8.17
C THR A 66 11.39 -25.79 -7.66
N ARG A 67 11.59 -25.83 -6.35
CA ARG A 67 12.70 -26.56 -5.73
C ARG A 67 12.25 -27.97 -5.44
N GLU A 68 13.21 -28.92 -5.32
CA GLU A 68 12.98 -30.31 -4.92
C GLU A 68 12.25 -30.48 -3.55
N SER A 69 12.12 -29.41 -2.76
CA SER A 69 11.23 -29.35 -1.60
C SER A 69 9.91 -28.70 -2.04
N ASP A 70 8.80 -29.40 -1.92
CA ASP A 70 7.41 -29.13 -2.32
C ASP A 70 6.80 -27.74 -2.03
N LEU A 71 7.59 -26.73 -1.71
CA LEU A 71 7.14 -25.36 -1.49
C LEU A 71 7.44 -24.51 -2.74
N GLU A 72 6.40 -24.21 -3.49
CA GLU A 72 6.45 -23.21 -4.56
C GLU A 72 6.92 -21.88 -3.99
N HIS A 73 8.09 -21.43 -4.41
CA HIS A 73 8.59 -20.11 -4.03
C HIS A 73 8.34 -19.14 -5.17
N VAL A 74 7.31 -18.32 -5.01
CA VAL A 74 6.95 -17.28 -5.98
C VAL A 74 7.66 -15.98 -5.62
N TYR A 75 8.33 -15.39 -6.60
CA TYR A 75 8.89 -14.05 -6.47
C TYR A 75 8.51 -13.17 -7.66
N VAL A 76 8.66 -11.88 -7.51
CA VAL A 76 8.27 -10.90 -8.53
C VAL A 76 9.47 -10.08 -8.92
N THR A 77 9.72 -9.97 -10.23
CA THR A 77 10.72 -9.05 -10.78
C THR A 77 10.05 -7.99 -11.64
N TYR A 78 10.25 -6.73 -11.26
CA TYR A 78 9.82 -5.55 -12.01
C TYR A 78 10.91 -5.11 -12.96
N TRP A 79 10.59 -4.97 -14.25
CA TRP A 79 11.49 -4.35 -15.22
C TRP A 79 11.28 -2.84 -15.24
N MET A 80 12.13 -2.11 -14.52
CA MET A 80 11.98 -0.70 -14.24
C MET A 80 12.08 0.17 -15.49
N ASN A 81 12.96 -0.20 -16.45
CA ASN A 81 13.08 0.54 -17.70
C ASN A 81 11.75 0.63 -18.45
N ARG A 82 10.99 -0.47 -18.50
CA ARG A 82 9.68 -0.50 -19.15
C ARG A 82 8.60 0.11 -18.28
N LEU A 83 8.63 -0.17 -16.98
CA LEU A 83 7.60 0.29 -16.02
C LEU A 83 7.59 1.82 -15.90
N GLN A 84 8.78 2.44 -15.87
CA GLN A 84 8.95 3.88 -15.68
C GLN A 84 9.42 4.62 -16.94
N ASN A 85 9.47 3.95 -18.09
CA ASN A 85 9.94 4.52 -19.36
C ASN A 85 11.32 5.20 -19.22
N LEU A 86 12.25 4.50 -18.53
CA LEU A 86 13.59 5.04 -18.26
C LEU A 86 14.42 5.08 -19.54
N LYS A 87 15.04 6.22 -19.81
CA LYS A 87 15.93 6.44 -20.97
C LYS A 87 17.38 5.98 -20.67
N THR A 88 17.55 4.72 -20.32
CA THR A 88 18.85 4.08 -20.12
C THR A 88 18.91 2.74 -20.83
N THR A 89 20.10 2.38 -21.34
CA THR A 89 20.36 1.08 -21.97
C THR A 89 20.66 -0.01 -20.92
N THR A 90 21.09 0.38 -19.73
CA THR A 90 21.32 -0.55 -18.62
C THR A 90 19.99 -1.13 -18.15
N PRO A 91 19.82 -2.46 -18.15
CA PRO A 91 18.62 -3.07 -17.61
C PRO A 91 18.56 -2.85 -16.08
N LEU A 92 17.44 -2.36 -15.59
CA LEU A 92 17.22 -2.15 -14.17
C LEU A 92 15.99 -2.94 -13.72
N PHE A 93 16.17 -3.71 -12.68
CA PHE A 93 15.15 -4.57 -12.10
C PHE A 93 15.01 -4.30 -10.61
N VAL A 94 13.79 -4.50 -10.11
CA VAL A 94 13.52 -4.63 -8.68
C VAL A 94 12.90 -6.00 -8.46
N THR A 95 13.58 -6.86 -7.69
CA THR A 95 13.06 -8.18 -7.35
C THR A 95 12.67 -8.22 -5.87
N LEU A 96 11.46 -8.73 -5.60
CA LEU A 96 10.94 -8.91 -4.25
C LEU A 96 11.13 -10.35 -3.80
N ASN A 97 11.74 -10.52 -2.62
CA ASN A 97 11.94 -11.82 -1.96
C ASN A 97 12.48 -12.92 -2.87
N PRO A 98 13.57 -12.68 -3.62
CA PRO A 98 14.10 -13.72 -4.49
C PRO A 98 14.59 -14.93 -3.66
N PRO A 99 14.32 -16.16 -4.12
CA PRO A 99 14.81 -17.39 -3.46
C PRO A 99 16.33 -17.53 -3.57
N GLN A 100 16.91 -16.91 -4.59
CA GLN A 100 18.35 -16.79 -4.82
C GLN A 100 18.67 -15.34 -5.15
N LEU A 101 19.70 -14.80 -4.50
CA LEU A 101 20.11 -13.42 -4.72
C LEU A 101 20.63 -13.23 -6.16
N PRO A 102 20.39 -12.06 -6.76
CA PRO A 102 21.09 -11.66 -7.99
C PRO A 102 22.60 -11.72 -7.80
N HIS A 103 23.35 -11.82 -8.90
CA HIS A 103 24.81 -11.82 -8.83
C HIS A 103 25.32 -10.55 -8.14
N ASN A 104 26.20 -10.69 -7.15
CA ASN A 104 26.65 -9.58 -6.29
C ASN A 104 27.12 -8.34 -7.05
N SER A 105 27.84 -8.51 -8.19
CA SER A 105 28.33 -7.40 -9.00
C SER A 105 27.21 -6.62 -9.72
N THR A 106 25.99 -7.14 -9.74
CA THR A 106 24.82 -6.51 -10.38
C THR A 106 23.87 -5.85 -9.40
N ILE A 107 24.06 -6.05 -8.09
CA ILE A 107 23.24 -5.46 -7.05
C ILE A 107 23.63 -3.99 -6.86
N HIS A 108 22.68 -3.10 -7.05
CA HIS A 108 22.85 -1.66 -6.81
C HIS A 108 22.45 -1.29 -5.39
N ARG A 109 21.31 -1.80 -4.90
CA ARG A 109 20.82 -1.51 -3.55
C ARG A 109 19.81 -2.54 -3.07
N THR A 110 19.77 -2.76 -1.75
CA THR A 110 18.78 -3.59 -1.09
C THR A 110 18.01 -2.77 -0.09
N PHE A 111 16.68 -2.97 -0.05
CA PHE A 111 15.75 -2.33 0.87
C PHE A 111 14.91 -3.39 1.58
N ILE A 112 14.43 -3.04 2.76
CA ILE A 112 13.39 -3.81 3.45
C ILE A 112 12.14 -2.94 3.49
N TYR A 113 11.11 -3.38 2.81
CA TYR A 113 9.78 -2.78 2.84
C TYR A 113 8.84 -3.60 3.72
N GLN A 114 7.83 -2.93 4.23
CA GLN A 114 6.74 -3.55 4.96
C GLN A 114 5.46 -3.40 4.13
N HIS A 115 4.85 -4.53 3.77
CA HIS A 115 3.58 -4.55 3.05
C HIS A 115 2.47 -5.07 3.96
N PRO A 116 1.27 -4.49 3.90
CA PRO A 116 0.14 -4.98 4.67
C PRO A 116 -0.26 -6.38 4.21
N ILE A 117 -0.62 -7.22 5.16
CA ILE A 117 -1.25 -8.52 4.92
C ILE A 117 -2.76 -8.31 5.03
N PHE A 118 -3.48 -8.64 3.96
CA PHE A 118 -4.94 -8.57 3.94
C PHE A 118 -5.51 -9.95 4.24
N ASP A 119 -5.72 -10.20 5.52
CA ASP A 119 -6.42 -11.37 6.03
C ASP A 119 -7.90 -11.06 6.33
N HIS A 120 -8.64 -12.05 6.79
CA HIS A 120 -10.06 -11.89 7.13
C HIS A 120 -10.25 -10.78 8.19
N GLN A 121 -9.37 -10.70 9.20
CA GLN A 121 -9.49 -9.73 10.27
C GLN A 121 -9.30 -8.28 9.77
N SER A 122 -8.29 -8.04 8.96
CA SER A 122 -8.03 -6.72 8.36
C SER A 122 -9.14 -6.31 7.38
N MET A 123 -9.67 -7.25 6.59
CA MET A 123 -10.79 -6.99 5.67
C MET A 123 -12.10 -6.65 6.42
N GLU A 124 -12.38 -7.30 7.55
CA GLU A 124 -13.52 -6.91 8.39
C GLU A 124 -13.29 -5.55 9.06
N ALA A 125 -12.07 -5.26 9.52
CA ALA A 125 -11.74 -3.96 10.08
C ALA A 125 -11.92 -2.82 9.07
N GLN A 126 -11.56 -3.03 7.80
CA GLN A 126 -11.76 -2.03 6.73
C GLN A 126 -13.20 -1.54 6.64
N LYS A 127 -14.19 -2.43 6.79
CA LYS A 127 -15.62 -2.11 6.69
C LYS A 127 -16.07 -1.09 7.73
N ILE A 128 -15.37 -1.02 8.86
CA ILE A 128 -15.75 -0.19 10.01
C ILE A 128 -14.67 0.81 10.43
N LEU A 129 -13.54 0.89 9.71
CA LEU A 129 -12.44 1.81 10.00
C LEU A 129 -12.90 3.27 10.08
N TRP A 130 -13.96 3.62 9.34
CA TRP A 130 -14.50 4.97 9.35
C TRP A 130 -15.06 5.39 10.73
N LYS A 131 -15.37 4.44 11.61
CA LYS A 131 -15.88 4.74 12.95
C LYS A 131 -14.92 5.51 13.84
N ILE A 132 -13.61 5.38 13.61
CA ILE A 132 -12.60 6.09 14.41
C ILE A 132 -12.20 7.45 13.83
N GLN A 133 -12.76 7.84 12.68
CA GLN A 133 -12.43 9.12 12.04
C GLN A 133 -12.96 10.31 12.88
N GLY A 134 -12.10 11.29 13.10
CA GLY A 134 -12.40 12.51 13.84
C GLY A 134 -12.52 12.32 15.35
N MET A 135 -12.42 11.10 15.88
CA MET A 135 -12.38 10.86 17.33
C MET A 135 -11.16 11.57 17.92
N ARG A 136 -11.40 12.38 18.97
CA ARG A 136 -10.35 13.19 19.61
C ARG A 136 -9.54 14.02 18.61
N ASN A 137 -10.21 14.55 17.58
CA ASN A 137 -9.62 15.35 16.49
C ASN A 137 -8.52 14.61 15.70
N THR A 138 -8.52 13.28 15.71
CA THR A 138 -7.54 12.45 14.99
C THR A 138 -8.21 11.76 13.82
N TRP A 139 -7.55 11.79 12.67
CA TRP A 139 -8.01 11.26 11.41
C TRP A 139 -6.99 10.30 10.82
N TYR A 140 -7.44 9.32 10.06
CA TYR A 140 -6.61 8.25 9.52
C TYR A 140 -6.86 8.10 8.03
N CYS A 141 -5.80 7.98 7.24
CA CYS A 141 -5.88 7.62 5.83
C CYS A 141 -4.64 6.81 5.41
N GLY A 142 -4.75 6.10 4.32
CA GLY A 142 -3.68 5.28 3.79
C GLY A 142 -4.21 4.16 2.91
N SER A 143 -3.32 3.46 2.24
CA SER A 143 -3.67 2.37 1.35
C SER A 143 -4.32 1.16 2.05
N TYR A 144 -4.17 1.03 3.36
CA TYR A 144 -4.80 -0.01 4.16
C TYR A 144 -6.33 0.14 4.30
N PHE A 145 -6.91 1.26 3.86
CA PHE A 145 -8.36 1.41 3.72
C PHE A 145 -8.95 0.60 2.56
N GLY A 146 -8.13 0.16 1.61
CA GLY A 146 -8.48 -0.68 0.47
C GLY A 146 -7.49 -1.83 0.29
N SER A 147 -7.08 -2.11 -0.94
CA SER A 147 -6.24 -3.25 -1.30
C SER A 147 -4.73 -2.96 -1.29
N GLY A 148 -4.29 -1.86 -0.70
CA GLY A 148 -2.87 -1.52 -0.56
C GLY A 148 -2.25 -0.75 -1.73
N PHE A 149 -3.05 -0.25 -2.66
CA PHE A 149 -2.58 0.51 -3.82
C PHE A 149 -2.56 2.02 -3.55
N HIS A 150 -1.84 2.78 -4.40
CA HIS A 150 -1.78 4.24 -4.34
C HIS A 150 -3.18 4.87 -4.44
N GLU A 151 -4.05 4.30 -5.29
CA GLU A 151 -5.43 4.76 -5.45
C GLU A 151 -6.24 4.65 -4.14
N ASP A 152 -6.03 3.61 -3.36
CA ASP A 152 -6.69 3.44 -2.05
C ASP A 152 -6.24 4.53 -1.06
N GLY A 153 -4.95 4.87 -1.11
CA GLY A 153 -4.38 5.99 -0.33
C GLY A 153 -4.99 7.33 -0.73
N ILE A 154 -5.10 7.60 -2.03
CA ILE A 154 -5.72 8.83 -2.55
C ILE A 154 -7.19 8.91 -2.16
N GLN A 155 -7.95 7.84 -2.37
CA GLN A 155 -9.39 7.82 -2.04
C GLN A 155 -9.64 8.05 -0.55
N SER A 156 -8.88 7.38 0.32
CA SER A 156 -9.00 7.58 1.76
C SER A 156 -8.58 8.98 2.21
N GLY A 157 -7.50 9.51 1.65
CA GLY A 157 -7.04 10.87 1.94
C GLY A 157 -8.04 11.94 1.53
N LEU A 158 -8.61 11.82 0.33
CA LEU A 158 -9.65 12.73 -0.16
C LEU A 158 -10.93 12.64 0.68
N ALA A 159 -11.33 11.43 1.08
CA ALA A 159 -12.48 11.24 1.96
C ALA A 159 -12.28 11.93 3.32
N VAL A 160 -11.09 11.80 3.93
CA VAL A 160 -10.76 12.51 5.17
C VAL A 160 -10.75 14.02 4.96
N ALA A 161 -10.13 14.52 3.89
CA ALA A 161 -10.07 15.95 3.59
C ALA A 161 -11.48 16.56 3.41
N GLU A 162 -12.37 15.86 2.71
CA GLU A 162 -13.75 16.28 2.53
C GLU A 162 -14.56 16.28 3.85
N ALA A 163 -14.34 15.26 4.69
CA ALA A 163 -15.01 15.19 6.00
C ALA A 163 -14.56 16.32 6.94
N LEU A 164 -13.25 16.50 7.04
CA LEU A 164 -12.64 17.51 7.90
C LEU A 164 -12.94 18.93 7.42
N GLY A 165 -12.74 19.17 6.12
CA GLY A 165 -12.90 20.50 5.50
C GLY A 165 -14.35 20.87 5.22
N ARG A 166 -15.28 19.92 5.25
CA ARG A 166 -16.70 20.09 4.85
C ARG A 166 -16.84 20.68 3.45
N VAL A 167 -15.86 20.41 2.59
CA VAL A 167 -15.81 20.90 1.21
C VAL A 167 -15.58 19.72 0.28
N ARG A 168 -16.41 19.63 -0.74
CA ARG A 168 -16.29 18.59 -1.77
C ARG A 168 -15.15 18.96 -2.74
N ARG A 169 -14.39 17.93 -3.19
CA ARG A 169 -13.41 18.09 -4.27
C ARG A 169 -14.08 18.68 -5.53
N PRO A 170 -13.41 19.57 -6.30
CA PRO A 170 -14.02 20.29 -7.42
C PRO A 170 -14.17 19.45 -8.70
N TRP A 171 -13.81 18.18 -8.69
CA TRP A 171 -13.96 17.26 -9.83
C TRP A 171 -14.80 16.05 -9.45
N GLN A 172 -15.31 15.37 -10.46
CA GLN A 172 -16.06 14.13 -10.33
C GLN A 172 -15.44 13.06 -11.21
N VAL A 173 -15.33 11.85 -10.70
CA VAL A 173 -14.93 10.64 -11.43
C VAL A 173 -15.90 9.53 -11.09
N GLU A 174 -16.12 8.64 -12.05
CA GLU A 174 -16.92 7.45 -11.81
C GLU A 174 -16.31 6.62 -10.70
N ASN A 175 -17.17 6.15 -9.78
CA ASN A 175 -16.75 5.29 -8.66
C ASN A 175 -15.60 5.84 -7.79
N GLU A 176 -15.53 7.14 -7.60
CA GLU A 176 -14.43 7.90 -6.98
C GLU A 176 -13.97 7.46 -5.57
N SER A 177 -14.79 6.66 -4.87
CA SER A 177 -14.47 6.11 -3.55
C SER A 177 -14.83 4.61 -3.47
N GLY A 178 -14.98 3.95 -4.61
CA GLY A 178 -15.45 2.57 -4.69
C GLY A 178 -14.43 1.52 -4.23
N ARG A 179 -13.21 1.93 -3.93
CA ARG A 179 -12.16 1.03 -3.45
C ARG A 179 -12.04 1.00 -1.93
N ILE A 180 -12.75 1.88 -1.23
CA ILE A 180 -12.72 1.99 0.24
C ILE A 180 -14.13 1.89 0.82
N ALA A 181 -14.24 1.38 2.04
CA ALA A 181 -15.52 1.34 2.74
C ALA A 181 -15.80 2.70 3.39
N LEU A 182 -16.90 3.35 2.99
CA LEU A 182 -17.40 4.59 3.56
C LEU A 182 -18.77 4.36 4.20
N PRO A 183 -19.14 5.16 5.25
CA PRO A 183 -20.44 5.01 5.87
C PRO A 183 -21.58 5.37 4.91
N PRO A 184 -22.77 4.77 5.05
CA PRO A 184 -23.89 4.96 4.12
C PRO A 184 -24.32 6.42 3.93
N HIS A 185 -24.17 7.27 4.95
CA HIS A 185 -24.52 8.70 4.89
C HIS A 185 -23.48 9.52 4.09
N TRP A 186 -22.29 8.98 3.81
CA TRP A 186 -21.25 9.66 3.04
C TRP A 186 -21.73 10.14 1.68
N ASN A 187 -22.58 9.35 1.02
CA ASN A 187 -23.13 9.69 -0.30
C ASN A 187 -24.19 10.81 -0.25
N LYS A 188 -24.75 11.16 0.93
CA LYS A 188 -25.76 12.22 1.04
C LYS A 188 -25.18 13.62 0.85
N HIS A 189 -23.89 13.82 1.10
CA HIS A 189 -23.21 15.08 0.81
C HIS A 189 -22.94 15.32 -0.69
N LYS A 190 -23.15 14.29 -1.53
CA LYS A 190 -23.02 14.37 -2.98
C LYS A 190 -24.18 15.11 -3.68
N GLN A 191 -25.31 15.28 -3.01
CA GLN A 191 -26.55 15.86 -3.62
C GLN A 191 -26.80 17.33 -3.26
N ALA A 192 -25.95 17.95 -2.45
CA ALA A 192 -26.16 19.31 -1.95
C ALA A 192 -25.20 20.36 -2.55
N ALA A 193 -24.63 20.10 -3.74
CA ALA A 193 -23.80 21.06 -4.48
C ALA A 193 -24.38 21.35 -5.85
#